data_8226c04bc6a45f8a5dfb16669acd78e0
#
_entry.id   8226c04bc6a45f8a5dfb16669acd78e0
#
_cell.length_a   1.000
_cell.length_b   1.000
_cell.length_c   1.000
_cell.angle_alpha   90.00
_cell.angle_beta   90.00
_cell.angle_gamma   90.00
#
_symmetry.space_group_name_H-M   'P 1'
#
loop_
_entity.id
_entity.type
_entity.pdbx_description
1 polymer ?
#
loop_
_entity_poly.entity_id
_entity_poly.type
_entity_poly.pdbx_seq_one_letter_code
_entity_poly.pdbx_strand_id
1 'polypeptide(L)'
;MEIRNDIEANGRKYTPASNCAVVICLDGCEPEYLDVAISEGLMPNLKRIRSEGTDALAHSVIPSFTNPNNMSIATGRPPSVHGICGNFLFDPETGEEVMMNDVRFLRAPTLFSKYYEGGSRVAVVTAKDKLRALLGAGLNFDEDRAICFSSEKADVATKVDNGIHNASEWLGRPVPEVYSAELSE
;
A
#
# COMPACT_ATOMS: atom_id res chain seq x y z
N MET A 1 -27.22 9.18 2.39
CA MET A 1 -25.74 9.26 2.35
C MET A 1 -25.29 9.45 3.78
N GLU A 2 -24.79 8.40 4.44
CA GLU A 2 -24.27 8.52 5.80
C GLU A 2 -23.04 9.42 5.77
N ILE A 3 -23.08 10.47 6.60
CA ILE A 3 -21.92 11.33 6.84
C ILE A 3 -20.94 10.49 7.66
N ARG A 4 -19.87 10.01 7.04
CA ARG A 4 -18.80 9.35 7.78
C ARG A 4 -18.05 10.39 8.61
N ASN A 5 -17.85 10.09 9.88
CA ASN A 5 -17.08 10.96 10.77
C ASN A 5 -15.61 11.03 10.35
N ASP A 6 -14.95 12.13 10.66
CA ASP A 6 -13.50 12.26 10.51
C ASP A 6 -12.80 11.12 11.26
N ILE A 7 -11.71 10.65 10.66
CA ILE A 7 -10.86 9.60 11.21
C ILE A 7 -9.60 10.24 11.78
N GLU A 8 -9.28 9.91 13.01
CA GLU A 8 -8.01 10.30 13.61
C GLU A 8 -6.98 9.20 13.45
N ALA A 9 -5.84 9.54 12.89
CA ALA A 9 -4.70 8.64 12.74
C ALA A 9 -3.39 9.41 12.99
N ASN A 10 -2.58 8.91 13.89
CA ASN A 10 -1.22 9.40 14.16
C ASN A 10 -1.15 10.93 14.39
N GLY A 11 -2.13 11.50 15.12
CA GLY A 11 -2.21 12.92 15.42
C GLY A 11 -2.65 13.80 14.25
N ARG A 12 -3.32 13.24 13.27
CA ARG A 12 -3.94 13.93 12.14
C ARG A 12 -5.39 13.51 11.95
N LYS A 13 -6.19 14.44 11.43
CA LYS A 13 -7.57 14.17 11.01
C LYS A 13 -7.65 13.96 9.51
N TYR A 14 -8.46 13.00 9.11
CA TYR A 14 -8.70 12.66 7.72
C TYR A 14 -10.21 12.57 7.49
N THR A 15 -10.71 13.33 6.54
CA THR A 15 -12.12 13.25 6.12
C THR A 15 -12.26 12.13 5.10
N PRO A 16 -13.08 11.10 5.37
CA PRO A 16 -13.30 10.03 4.41
C PRO A 16 -13.88 10.55 3.10
N ALA A 17 -13.44 9.98 1.98
CA ALA A 17 -14.03 10.28 0.69
C ALA A 17 -15.52 9.91 0.68
N SER A 18 -16.35 10.71 0.01
CA SER A 18 -17.79 10.47 -0.13
C SER A 18 -18.12 9.18 -0.89
N ASN A 19 -17.24 8.80 -1.81
CA ASN A 19 -17.34 7.57 -2.59
C ASN A 19 -16.18 6.63 -2.24
N CYS A 20 -15.35 6.27 -3.19
CA CYS A 20 -14.13 5.50 -2.95
C CYS A 20 -12.88 6.38 -3.17
N ALA A 21 -11.82 6.06 -2.46
CA ALA A 21 -10.48 6.57 -2.74
C ALA A 21 -9.63 5.42 -3.27
N VAL A 22 -8.91 5.66 -4.36
CA VAL A 22 -7.94 4.71 -4.92
C VAL A 22 -6.56 5.34 -4.81
N VAL A 23 -5.63 4.63 -4.20
CA VAL A 23 -4.22 5.04 -4.08
C VAL A 23 -3.37 4.07 -4.88
N ILE A 24 -2.66 4.57 -5.86
CA ILE A 24 -1.75 3.79 -6.69
C ILE A 24 -0.34 4.27 -6.42
N CYS A 25 0.51 3.39 -5.90
CA CYS A 25 1.93 3.66 -5.69
C CYS A 25 2.74 2.92 -6.77
N LEU A 26 3.43 3.68 -7.60
CA LEU A 26 4.34 3.18 -8.62
C LEU A 26 5.77 3.34 -8.08
N ASP A 27 6.30 2.29 -7.47
CA ASP A 27 7.65 2.29 -6.89
C ASP A 27 8.71 2.41 -7.99
N GLY A 28 9.65 3.34 -7.81
CA GLY A 28 10.70 3.62 -8.79
C GLY A 28 10.26 4.42 -10.03
N CYS A 29 9.03 4.96 -10.02
CA CYS A 29 8.53 5.77 -11.12
C CYS A 29 9.02 7.22 -11.01
N GLU A 30 9.91 7.61 -11.91
CA GLU A 30 10.36 9.00 -12.03
C GLU A 30 9.31 9.86 -12.75
N PRO A 31 9.15 11.13 -12.37
CA PRO A 31 8.22 12.05 -13.05
C PRO A 31 8.42 12.13 -14.56
N GLU A 32 9.68 12.05 -15.02
CA GLU A 32 10.03 12.09 -16.43
C GLU A 32 9.45 10.91 -17.23
N TYR A 33 9.32 9.71 -16.62
CA TYR A 33 8.68 8.57 -17.28
C TYR A 33 7.22 8.85 -17.60
N LEU A 34 6.52 9.50 -16.67
CA LEU A 34 5.13 9.90 -16.85
C LEU A 34 5.00 10.99 -17.92
N ASP A 35 5.90 11.97 -17.93
CA ASP A 35 5.89 13.07 -18.89
C ASP A 35 6.11 12.54 -20.31
N VAL A 36 7.07 11.65 -20.52
CA VAL A 36 7.31 10.99 -21.80
C VAL A 36 6.10 10.17 -22.23
N ALA A 37 5.57 9.31 -21.36
CA ALA A 37 4.43 8.46 -21.68
C ALA A 37 3.15 9.27 -22.03
N ILE A 38 2.95 10.40 -21.35
CA ILE A 38 1.84 11.32 -21.66
C ILE A 38 2.06 12.01 -23.01
N SER A 39 3.28 12.47 -23.31
CA SER A 39 3.61 13.14 -24.57
C SER A 39 3.45 12.22 -25.77
N GLU A 40 3.80 10.94 -25.63
CA GLU A 40 3.63 9.90 -26.63
C GLU A 40 2.18 9.37 -26.74
N GLY A 41 1.25 9.88 -25.92
CA GLY A 41 -0.14 9.47 -25.93
C GLY A 41 -0.43 8.10 -25.31
N LEU A 42 0.54 7.51 -24.63
CA LEU A 42 0.41 6.18 -24.02
C LEU A 42 -0.44 6.21 -22.73
N MET A 43 -0.52 7.36 -22.05
CA MET A 43 -1.26 7.52 -20.80
C MET A 43 -2.34 8.63 -20.87
N PRO A 44 -3.37 8.49 -21.71
CA PRO A 44 -4.39 9.53 -21.89
C PRO A 44 -5.22 9.79 -20.62
N ASN A 45 -5.49 8.76 -19.83
CA ASN A 45 -6.21 8.89 -18.56
C ASN A 45 -5.37 9.66 -17.52
N LEU A 46 -4.07 9.38 -17.41
CA LEU A 46 -3.18 10.10 -16.50
C LEU A 46 -3.05 11.58 -16.92
N LYS A 47 -2.96 11.84 -18.24
CA LYS A 47 -3.00 13.21 -18.76
C LYS A 47 -4.25 13.96 -18.31
N ARG A 48 -5.42 13.31 -18.39
CA ARG A 48 -6.68 13.89 -17.93
C ARG A 48 -6.68 14.13 -16.42
N ILE A 49 -6.26 13.15 -15.61
CA ILE A 49 -6.17 13.27 -14.15
C ILE A 49 -5.27 14.45 -13.75
N ARG A 50 -4.10 14.61 -14.37
CA ARG A 50 -3.18 15.74 -14.12
C ARG A 50 -3.79 17.07 -14.50
N SER A 51 -4.60 17.14 -15.56
CA SER A 51 -5.24 18.39 -16.02
C SER A 51 -6.47 18.80 -15.20
N GLU A 52 -7.18 17.85 -14.61
CA GLU A 52 -8.42 18.08 -13.85
C GLU A 52 -8.17 18.07 -12.33
N GLY A 53 -7.07 17.49 -11.89
CA GLY A 53 -6.71 17.32 -10.48
C GLY A 53 -5.54 18.20 -10.04
N THR A 54 -4.75 17.68 -9.10
CA THR A 54 -3.53 18.32 -8.59
C THR A 54 -2.33 17.45 -8.93
N ASP A 55 -1.31 18.08 -9.48
CA ASP A 55 0.00 17.47 -9.75
C ASP A 55 1.07 18.22 -8.97
N ALA A 56 1.87 17.51 -8.17
CA ALA A 56 2.90 18.12 -7.34
C ALA A 56 4.05 17.15 -7.07
N LEU A 57 5.25 17.70 -7.03
CA LEU A 57 6.42 16.96 -6.59
C LEU A 57 6.51 16.94 -5.06
N ALA A 58 6.92 15.81 -4.51
CA ALA A 58 7.19 15.64 -3.10
C ALA A 58 8.54 14.94 -2.89
N HIS A 59 9.19 15.27 -1.78
CA HIS A 59 10.41 14.56 -1.40
C HIS A 59 10.09 13.22 -0.75
N SER A 60 10.86 12.19 -1.12
CA SER A 60 10.87 10.93 -0.38
C SER A 60 11.51 11.11 0.99
N VAL A 61 11.33 10.12 1.86
CA VAL A 61 12.12 10.06 3.11
C VAL A 61 13.59 9.72 2.80
N ILE A 62 14.50 10.05 3.71
CA ILE A 62 15.93 9.75 3.59
C ILE A 62 16.28 8.68 4.64
N PRO A 63 16.83 7.53 4.23
CA PRO A 63 17.10 7.08 2.86
C PRO A 63 15.81 6.71 2.09
N SER A 64 15.84 6.90 0.76
CA SER A 64 14.67 6.67 -0.11
C SER A 64 14.49 5.19 -0.47
N PHE A 65 14.26 4.35 0.53
CA PHE A 65 13.98 2.94 0.35
C PHE A 65 12.48 2.65 0.27
N THR A 66 12.14 1.51 -0.33
CA THR A 66 10.75 1.06 -0.53
C THR A 66 9.95 1.01 0.77
N ASN A 67 10.46 0.33 1.80
CA ASN A 67 9.70 0.11 3.04
C ASN A 67 9.39 1.43 3.77
N PRO A 68 10.37 2.31 4.08
CA PRO A 68 10.08 3.56 4.78
C PRO A 68 9.18 4.51 3.99
N ASN A 69 9.30 4.57 2.65
CA ASN A 69 8.43 5.44 1.86
C ASN A 69 6.99 4.91 1.80
N ASN A 70 6.78 3.62 1.52
CA ASN A 70 5.45 3.03 1.53
C ASN A 70 4.76 3.18 2.89
N MET A 71 5.50 2.96 3.99
CA MET A 71 4.94 3.13 5.33
C MET A 71 4.69 4.59 5.69
N SER A 72 5.47 5.53 5.17
CA SER A 72 5.18 6.96 5.31
C SER A 72 3.89 7.36 4.60
N ILE A 73 3.62 6.80 3.42
CA ILE A 73 2.35 6.97 2.71
C ILE A 73 1.21 6.32 3.49
N ALA A 74 1.38 5.05 3.89
CA ALA A 74 0.34 4.26 4.56
C ALA A 74 -0.03 4.77 5.96
N THR A 75 0.88 5.43 6.66
CA THR A 75 0.64 5.97 8.03
C THR A 75 0.40 7.48 8.04
N GLY A 76 0.68 8.18 6.94
CA GLY A 76 0.68 9.64 6.87
C GLY A 76 1.75 10.31 7.76
N ARG A 77 2.81 9.57 8.17
CA ARG A 77 3.83 10.03 9.11
C ARG A 77 5.24 9.59 8.68
N PRO A 78 6.29 10.29 9.11
CA PRO A 78 7.67 9.93 8.78
C PRO A 78 8.17 8.71 9.59
N PRO A 79 9.31 8.10 9.21
CA PRO A 79 9.95 6.97 9.90
C PRO A 79 10.14 7.16 11.40
N SER A 80 10.42 8.38 11.86
CA SER A 80 10.54 8.71 13.29
C SER A 80 9.27 8.41 14.10
N VAL A 81 8.11 8.34 13.46
CA VAL A 81 6.82 8.00 14.08
C VAL A 81 6.47 6.54 13.83
N HIS A 82 6.50 6.08 12.58
CA HIS A 82 6.04 4.72 12.26
C HIS A 82 7.11 3.63 12.46
N GLY A 83 8.37 3.98 12.69
CA GLY A 83 9.43 3.06 13.07
C GLY A 83 10.16 2.36 11.93
N ILE A 84 9.58 2.28 10.74
CA ILE A 84 10.20 1.61 9.57
C ILE A 84 11.17 2.60 8.92
N CYS A 85 12.47 2.45 9.17
CA CYS A 85 13.50 3.42 8.75
C CYS A 85 14.42 2.92 7.62
N GLY A 86 14.26 1.66 7.20
CA GLY A 86 15.05 1.05 6.12
C GLY A 86 14.36 -0.17 5.56
N ASN A 87 14.97 -0.80 4.57
CA ASN A 87 14.54 -2.12 4.12
C ASN A 87 15.05 -3.23 5.04
N PHE A 88 16.19 -3.00 5.70
CA PHE A 88 16.82 -3.91 6.65
C PHE A 88 17.27 -3.14 7.89
N LEU A 89 17.43 -3.86 8.99
CA LEU A 89 18.09 -3.40 10.20
C LEU A 89 18.95 -4.53 10.78
N PHE A 90 19.93 -4.16 11.58
CA PHE A 90 20.59 -5.09 12.49
C PHE A 90 19.73 -5.22 13.74
N ASP A 91 19.13 -6.37 13.95
CA ASP A 91 18.23 -6.61 15.07
C ASP A 91 19.08 -6.85 16.34
N PRO A 92 19.01 -5.97 17.34
CA PRO A 92 19.81 -6.12 18.57
C PRO A 92 19.38 -7.31 19.43
N GLU A 93 18.17 -7.84 19.25
CA GLU A 93 17.68 -9.00 20.00
C GLU A 93 18.25 -10.30 19.48
N THR A 94 18.37 -10.44 18.15
CA THR A 94 18.87 -11.65 17.50
C THR A 94 20.36 -11.55 17.13
N GLY A 95 20.89 -10.36 16.98
CA GLY A 95 22.25 -10.12 16.48
C GLY A 95 22.39 -10.37 14.98
N GLU A 96 21.29 -10.35 14.22
CA GLU A 96 21.26 -10.65 12.79
C GLU A 96 20.72 -9.45 11.98
N GLU A 97 21.07 -9.41 10.69
CA GLU A 97 20.43 -8.51 9.75
C GLU A 97 19.07 -9.08 9.35
N VAL A 98 18.00 -8.32 9.61
CA VAL A 98 16.63 -8.72 9.30
C VAL A 98 15.94 -7.69 8.44
N MET A 99 15.03 -8.15 7.58
CA MET A 99 14.20 -7.27 6.77
C MET A 99 13.15 -6.55 7.62
N MET A 100 13.02 -5.23 7.44
CA MET A 100 12.01 -4.42 8.12
C MET A 100 10.63 -4.54 7.45
N ASN A 101 10.10 -5.74 7.39
CA ASN A 101 8.77 -6.07 6.84
C ASN A 101 7.85 -6.78 7.86
N ASP A 102 8.33 -7.00 9.08
CA ASP A 102 7.55 -7.56 10.17
C ASP A 102 6.77 -6.46 10.90
N VAL A 103 5.50 -6.75 11.21
CA VAL A 103 4.59 -5.84 11.93
C VAL A 103 5.15 -5.43 13.31
N ARG A 104 6.00 -6.24 13.95
CA ARG A 104 6.65 -5.92 15.23
C ARG A 104 7.46 -4.61 15.21
N PHE A 105 7.95 -4.20 14.04
CA PHE A 105 8.71 -2.95 13.88
C PHE A 105 7.81 -1.73 13.66
N LEU A 106 6.53 -1.95 13.35
CA LEU A 106 5.58 -0.87 13.08
C LEU A 106 5.08 -0.26 14.40
N ARG A 107 5.30 1.04 14.59
CA ARG A 107 4.97 1.79 15.82
C ARG A 107 3.74 2.67 15.68
N ALA A 108 3.15 2.73 14.50
CA ALA A 108 2.00 3.58 14.22
C ALA A 108 0.97 2.81 13.38
N PRO A 109 -0.33 2.96 13.63
CA PRO A 109 -1.37 2.33 12.82
C PRO A 109 -1.33 2.88 11.39
N THR A 110 -1.73 2.05 10.44
CA THR A 110 -1.92 2.48 9.05
C THR A 110 -3.22 3.29 8.92
N LEU A 111 -3.30 4.15 7.91
CA LEU A 111 -4.55 4.80 7.52
C LEU A 111 -5.59 3.74 7.12
N PHE A 112 -5.16 2.63 6.52
CA PHE A 112 -6.02 1.52 6.12
C PHE A 112 -6.75 0.92 7.32
N SER A 113 -6.03 0.62 8.41
CA SER A 113 -6.63 0.11 9.64
C SER A 113 -7.60 1.13 10.26
N LYS A 114 -7.25 2.41 10.25
CA LYS A 114 -8.11 3.47 10.81
C LYS A 114 -9.38 3.69 9.98
N TYR A 115 -9.29 3.64 8.65
CA TYR A 115 -10.48 3.65 7.80
C TYR A 115 -11.35 2.41 7.99
N TYR A 116 -10.73 1.24 8.18
CA TYR A 116 -11.42 0.00 8.48
C TYR A 116 -12.17 0.08 9.82
N GLU A 117 -11.52 0.55 10.89
CA GLU A 117 -12.13 0.80 12.20
C GLU A 117 -13.31 1.79 12.08
N GLY A 118 -13.19 2.81 11.24
CA GLY A 118 -14.24 3.78 10.92
C GLY A 118 -15.38 3.24 10.03
N GLY A 119 -15.42 1.93 9.78
CA GLY A 119 -16.49 1.25 9.01
C GLY A 119 -16.30 1.22 7.50
N SER A 120 -15.14 1.64 6.98
CA SER A 120 -14.85 1.55 5.55
C SER A 120 -14.53 0.11 5.14
N ARG A 121 -14.77 -0.20 3.87
CA ARG A 121 -14.17 -1.38 3.22
C ARG A 121 -12.79 -1.02 2.72
N VAL A 122 -11.83 -1.91 2.89
CA VAL A 122 -10.42 -1.68 2.53
C VAL A 122 -9.91 -2.82 1.66
N ALA A 123 -9.31 -2.46 0.54
CA ALA A 123 -8.59 -3.40 -0.31
C ALA A 123 -7.13 -2.93 -0.44
N VAL A 124 -6.19 -3.82 -0.13
CA VAL A 124 -4.76 -3.61 -0.30
C VAL A 124 -4.21 -4.69 -1.23
N VAL A 125 -3.62 -4.26 -2.33
CA VAL A 125 -2.99 -5.17 -3.29
C VAL A 125 -1.56 -4.71 -3.51
N THR A 126 -0.61 -5.63 -3.41
CA THR A 126 0.81 -5.36 -3.65
C THR A 126 1.33 -6.24 -4.78
N ALA A 127 2.33 -5.78 -5.53
CA ALA A 127 3.00 -6.62 -6.50
C ALA A 127 3.77 -7.74 -5.80
N LYS A 128 4.61 -7.38 -4.82
CA LYS A 128 5.44 -8.30 -4.03
C LYS A 128 4.90 -8.49 -2.61
N ASP A 129 5.09 -9.68 -2.05
CA ASP A 129 4.56 -10.03 -0.71
C ASP A 129 5.28 -9.33 0.46
N LYS A 130 6.48 -8.82 0.24
CA LYS A 130 7.33 -8.27 1.31
C LYS A 130 6.71 -7.15 2.16
N LEU A 131 5.78 -6.36 1.61
CA LEU A 131 5.09 -5.28 2.32
C LEU A 131 3.67 -5.61 2.75
N ARG A 132 3.12 -6.72 2.29
CA ARG A 132 1.72 -7.09 2.52
C ARG A 132 1.36 -7.08 4.01
N ALA A 133 2.19 -7.68 4.86
CA ALA A 133 1.93 -7.75 6.29
C ALA A 133 1.89 -6.38 6.96
N LEU A 134 2.83 -5.48 6.62
CA LEU A 134 2.87 -4.11 7.16
C LEU A 134 1.66 -3.29 6.70
N LEU A 135 1.29 -3.37 5.42
CA LEU A 135 0.16 -2.62 4.87
C LEU A 135 -1.18 -3.16 5.38
N GLY A 136 -1.27 -4.47 5.61
CA GLY A 136 -2.45 -5.14 6.18
C GLY A 136 -2.55 -5.06 7.70
N ALA A 137 -1.56 -4.48 8.38
CA ALA A 137 -1.55 -4.41 9.84
C ALA A 137 -2.80 -3.71 10.41
N GLY A 138 -3.49 -4.39 11.32
CA GLY A 138 -4.72 -3.89 11.94
C GLY A 138 -6.00 -4.09 11.12
N LEU A 139 -5.94 -4.76 9.97
CA LEU A 139 -7.14 -5.22 9.27
C LEU A 139 -7.63 -6.55 9.85
N ASN A 140 -8.95 -6.70 9.96
CA ASN A 140 -9.58 -7.98 10.29
C ASN A 140 -10.23 -8.54 9.02
N PHE A 141 -9.89 -9.77 8.68
CA PHE A 141 -10.34 -10.43 7.45
C PHE A 141 -11.59 -11.30 7.63
N ASP A 142 -12.05 -11.51 8.84
CA ASP A 142 -13.24 -12.34 9.14
C ASP A 142 -14.56 -11.67 8.76
N GLU A 143 -14.57 -10.32 8.61
CA GLU A 143 -15.79 -9.52 8.48
C GLU A 143 -16.17 -9.15 7.04
N ASP A 144 -15.56 -9.72 6.02
CA ASP A 144 -15.81 -9.39 4.59
C ASP A 144 -15.69 -7.89 4.22
N ARG A 145 -14.96 -7.12 5.03
CA ARG A 145 -14.74 -5.68 4.81
C ARG A 145 -13.31 -5.34 4.44
N ALA A 146 -12.38 -6.30 4.54
CA ALA A 146 -10.98 -6.11 4.21
C ALA A 146 -10.45 -7.24 3.35
N ILE A 147 -9.60 -6.88 2.39
CA ILE A 147 -8.73 -7.82 1.68
C ILE A 147 -7.31 -7.26 1.64
N CYS A 148 -6.30 -8.12 1.77
CA CYS A 148 -4.91 -7.75 1.65
C CYS A 148 -4.09 -8.92 1.09
N PHE A 149 -3.66 -8.82 -0.15
CA PHE A 149 -2.87 -9.88 -0.80
C PHE A 149 -1.82 -9.30 -1.73
N SER A 150 -0.88 -10.13 -2.17
CA SER A 150 0.10 -9.80 -3.20
C SER A 150 -0.20 -10.57 -4.48
N SER A 151 0.12 -9.98 -5.64
CA SER A 151 0.06 -10.66 -6.93
C SER A 151 0.99 -11.88 -6.95
N GLU A 152 2.15 -11.75 -6.32
CA GLU A 152 3.16 -12.80 -6.21
C GLU A 152 2.66 -14.07 -5.53
N LYS A 153 1.69 -13.96 -4.62
CA LYS A 153 1.10 -15.07 -3.86
C LYS A 153 -0.43 -15.11 -3.93
N ALA A 154 -0.98 -14.68 -5.05
CA ALA A 154 -2.43 -14.56 -5.20
C ALA A 154 -3.14 -15.93 -5.20
N ASP A 155 -2.48 -16.99 -5.67
CA ASP A 155 -2.98 -18.37 -5.72
C ASP A 155 -3.05 -19.04 -4.34
N VAL A 156 -2.14 -18.67 -3.44
CA VAL A 156 -2.09 -19.21 -2.07
C VAL A 156 -2.77 -18.30 -1.03
N ALA A 157 -3.41 -17.23 -1.48
CA ALA A 157 -4.18 -16.35 -0.59
C ALA A 157 -5.33 -17.13 0.08
N THR A 158 -5.50 -16.92 1.38
CA THR A 158 -6.55 -17.56 2.19
C THR A 158 -7.53 -16.55 2.74
N LYS A 159 -8.77 -16.97 3.00
CA LYS A 159 -9.77 -16.08 3.61
C LYS A 159 -9.33 -15.58 4.98
N VAL A 160 -8.66 -16.41 5.76
CA VAL A 160 -8.20 -16.07 7.12
C VAL A 160 -7.08 -15.04 7.11
N ASP A 161 -6.08 -15.20 6.22
CA ASP A 161 -4.89 -14.37 6.22
C ASP A 161 -4.98 -13.15 5.29
N ASN A 162 -5.90 -13.19 4.32
CA ASN A 162 -5.96 -12.22 3.22
C ASN A 162 -7.35 -11.63 2.98
N GLY A 163 -8.39 -12.17 3.60
CA GLY A 163 -9.79 -11.79 3.35
C GLY A 163 -10.35 -12.30 2.01
N ILE A 164 -9.55 -13.01 1.24
CA ILE A 164 -9.92 -13.56 -0.08
C ILE A 164 -9.26 -14.92 -0.26
N HIS A 165 -9.99 -15.87 -0.84
CA HIS A 165 -9.45 -17.18 -1.17
C HIS A 165 -9.02 -17.19 -2.63
N ASN A 166 -7.79 -17.67 -2.91
CA ASN A 166 -7.25 -17.83 -4.26
C ASN A 166 -7.56 -16.65 -5.18
N ALA A 167 -6.90 -15.50 -4.92
CA ALA A 167 -7.18 -14.28 -5.68
C ALA A 167 -6.89 -14.41 -7.19
N SER A 168 -6.04 -15.36 -7.61
CA SER A 168 -5.76 -15.61 -9.03
C SER A 168 -6.98 -16.13 -9.80
N GLU A 169 -7.90 -16.88 -9.15
CA GLU A 169 -9.17 -17.29 -9.76
C GLU A 169 -10.05 -16.08 -10.10
N TRP A 170 -10.08 -15.07 -9.24
CA TRP A 170 -10.85 -13.84 -9.47
C TRP A 170 -10.28 -13.02 -10.62
N LEU A 171 -8.96 -13.03 -10.77
CA LEU A 171 -8.26 -12.32 -11.84
C LEU A 171 -8.33 -13.07 -13.17
N GLY A 172 -8.70 -14.37 -13.17
CA GLY A 172 -8.73 -15.23 -14.35
C GLY A 172 -7.33 -15.48 -14.93
N ARG A 173 -6.29 -15.32 -14.15
CA ARG A 173 -4.89 -15.51 -14.56
C ARG A 173 -4.13 -16.28 -13.48
N PRO A 174 -3.29 -17.24 -13.89
CA PRO A 174 -2.40 -17.92 -12.95
C PRO A 174 -1.30 -16.96 -12.45
N VAL A 175 -0.80 -17.23 -11.26
CA VAL A 175 0.43 -16.59 -10.78
C VAL A 175 1.60 -17.08 -11.64
N PRO A 176 2.46 -16.20 -12.18
CA PRO A 176 3.60 -16.63 -12.98
C PRO A 176 4.63 -17.37 -12.09
N GLU A 177 5.28 -18.39 -12.64
CA GLU A 177 6.34 -19.15 -11.93
C GLU A 177 7.54 -18.29 -11.57
N VAL A 178 7.79 -17.23 -12.36
CA VAL A 178 8.85 -16.26 -12.15
C VAL A 178 8.19 -14.88 -12.12
N TYR A 179 8.66 -14.02 -11.22
CA TYR A 179 8.17 -12.64 -11.16
C TYR A 179 8.21 -11.99 -12.54
N SER A 180 7.08 -11.46 -12.96
CA SER A 180 6.92 -10.69 -14.19
C SER A 180 6.27 -9.36 -13.87
N ALA A 181 6.94 -8.26 -14.19
CA ALA A 181 6.39 -6.91 -14.02
C ALA A 181 5.11 -6.74 -14.83
N GLU A 182 5.04 -7.30 -16.04
CA GLU A 182 3.86 -7.22 -16.92
C GLU A 182 2.59 -7.87 -16.35
N LEU A 183 2.74 -8.83 -15.44
CA LEU A 183 1.63 -9.56 -14.82
C LEU A 183 1.31 -9.09 -13.40
N SER A 184 2.20 -8.35 -12.78
CA SER A 184 2.01 -7.83 -11.41
C SER A 184 1.45 -6.40 -11.37
N GLU A 185 1.42 -5.72 -12.49
CA GLU A 185 0.79 -4.41 -12.69
C GLU A 185 -0.61 -4.55 -13.30
#